data_a5c4ff31d58b2bcacd5ff158f74ca6a7
#
_entry.id   a5c4ff31d58b2bcacd5ff158f74ca6a7
#
_cell.length_a   1.000
_cell.length_b   1.000
_cell.length_c   1.000
_cell.angle_alpha   90.00
_cell.angle_beta   90.00
_cell.angle_gamma   90.00
#
_symmetry.space_group_name_H-M   'P 1'
#
loop_
_entity.id
_entity.type
_entity.pdbx_description
1 polymer ?
#
loop_
_entity_poly.entity_id
_entity_poly.type
_entity_poly.pdbx_seq_one_letter_code
_entity_poly.pdbx_strand_id
1 'polypeptide(L)'
;MEWRASHILVKDRSTAEDILKRVKQGAAFESLAREFSTCPSKSSGGDLGWFGPGKMVAPFESAVKRLSPGSVGDVVQTQFGYHVIKCTGRKD
;
A
#
# COMPACT_ATOMS: atom_id res chain seq x y z
N MET A 1 -12.18 -0.02 -15.56
CA MET A 1 -11.95 -0.32 -14.13
C MET A 1 -10.59 0.21 -13.71
N GLU A 2 -10.57 1.00 -12.66
CA GLU A 2 -9.34 1.56 -12.10
C GLU A 2 -9.39 1.60 -10.58
N TRP A 3 -8.20 1.59 -9.96
CA TRP A 3 -8.06 1.71 -8.52
C TRP A 3 -7.07 2.81 -8.20
N ARG A 4 -7.25 3.41 -7.03
CA ARG A 4 -6.24 4.30 -6.46
C ARG A 4 -5.76 3.66 -5.16
N ALA A 5 -4.45 3.66 -4.96
CA ALA A 5 -3.86 3.03 -3.79
C ALA A 5 -2.67 3.81 -3.28
N SER A 6 -2.41 3.64 -1.99
CA SER A 6 -1.18 4.09 -1.35
C SER A 6 -0.49 2.87 -0.79
N HIS A 7 0.85 2.90 -0.72
CA HIS A 7 1.58 1.79 -0.13
C HIS A 7 2.79 2.26 0.66
N ILE A 8 3.27 1.37 1.52
CA ILE A 8 4.52 1.53 2.24
C ILE A 8 5.36 0.30 1.91
N LEU A 9 6.49 0.51 1.25
CA LEU A 9 7.39 -0.57 0.83
C LEU A 9 8.59 -0.62 1.75
N VAL A 10 8.84 -1.79 2.36
CA VAL A 10 9.99 -2.02 3.23
C VAL A 10 10.66 -3.34 2.87
N LYS A 11 11.87 -3.54 3.36
CA LYS A 11 12.68 -4.73 3.02
C LYS A 11 12.34 -5.95 3.87
N ASP A 12 11.81 -5.75 5.09
CA ASP A 12 11.55 -6.83 6.03
C ASP A 12 10.08 -7.03 6.29
N ARG A 13 9.66 -8.28 6.40
CA ARG A 13 8.29 -8.60 6.80
C ARG A 13 7.98 -8.08 8.20
N SER A 14 8.91 -8.23 9.14
CA SER A 14 8.69 -7.78 10.53
C SER A 14 8.42 -6.29 10.61
N THR A 15 9.14 -5.48 9.83
CA THR A 15 8.91 -4.04 9.77
C THR A 15 7.54 -3.74 9.16
N ALA A 16 7.16 -4.45 8.09
CA ALA A 16 5.85 -4.28 7.45
C ALA A 16 4.72 -4.64 8.41
N GLU A 17 4.85 -5.74 9.16
CA GLU A 17 3.85 -6.16 10.12
C GLU A 17 3.69 -5.14 11.25
N ASP A 18 4.80 -4.58 11.73
CA ASP A 18 4.76 -3.54 12.76
C ASP A 18 4.04 -2.28 12.25
N ILE A 19 4.34 -1.87 11.03
CA ILE A 19 3.68 -0.71 10.39
C ILE A 19 2.19 -0.98 10.26
N LEU A 20 1.80 -2.17 9.79
CA LEU A 20 0.40 -2.54 9.66
C LEU A 20 -0.32 -2.46 10.99
N LYS A 21 0.32 -2.94 12.05
CA LYS A 21 -0.22 -2.88 13.41
C LYS A 21 -0.48 -1.43 13.83
N ARG A 22 0.48 -0.54 13.59
CA ARG A 22 0.35 0.88 13.92
C ARG A 22 -0.79 1.54 13.15
N VAL A 23 -0.94 1.21 11.86
CA VAL A 23 -2.03 1.74 11.05
C VAL A 23 -3.38 1.29 11.62
N LYS A 24 -3.49 0.03 11.98
CA LYS A 24 -4.73 -0.51 12.58
C LYS A 24 -5.05 0.10 13.93
N GLN A 25 -4.05 0.64 14.62
CA GLN A 25 -4.21 1.33 15.90
C GLN A 25 -4.50 2.83 15.73
N GLY A 26 -4.63 3.30 14.50
CA GLY A 26 -5.01 4.69 14.22
C GLY A 26 -3.88 5.61 13.80
N ALA A 27 -2.66 5.11 13.61
CA ALA A 27 -1.55 5.94 13.11
C ALA A 27 -1.83 6.38 11.68
N ALA A 28 -1.37 7.59 11.32
CA ALA A 28 -1.56 8.14 9.99
C ALA A 28 -0.71 7.37 8.97
N PHE A 29 -1.36 6.76 7.98
CA PHE A 29 -0.70 5.98 6.93
C PHE A 29 0.36 6.81 6.20
N GLU A 30 0.01 8.04 5.83
CA GLU A 30 0.88 8.94 5.07
C GLU A 30 2.16 9.27 5.83
N SER A 31 2.07 9.47 7.14
CA SER A 31 3.23 9.74 7.98
C SER A 31 4.17 8.56 8.05
N LEU A 32 3.62 7.35 8.17
CA LEU A 32 4.41 6.13 8.21
C LEU A 32 5.07 5.87 6.84
N ALA A 33 4.38 6.20 5.75
CA ALA A 33 4.96 6.08 4.41
C ALA A 33 6.16 7.00 4.26
N ARG A 34 6.06 8.25 4.71
CA ARG A 34 7.17 9.20 4.64
C ARG A 34 8.36 8.77 5.48
N GLU A 35 8.09 8.13 6.60
CA GLU A 35 9.13 7.72 7.54
C GLU A 35 9.82 6.42 7.12
N PHE A 36 9.08 5.42 6.68
CA PHE A 36 9.60 4.07 6.51
C PHE A 36 9.70 3.57 5.08
N SER A 37 8.89 4.10 4.16
CA SER A 37 8.85 3.54 2.81
C SER A 37 10.15 3.80 2.05
N THR A 38 10.60 2.78 1.31
CA THR A 38 11.76 2.91 0.41
C THR A 38 11.36 3.32 -0.99
N CYS A 39 10.05 3.39 -1.28
CA CYS A 39 9.56 3.80 -2.59
C CYS A 39 9.53 5.33 -2.72
N PRO A 40 9.84 5.89 -3.92
CA PRO A 40 9.74 7.33 -4.13
C PRO A 40 8.38 7.93 -3.81
N SER A 41 7.29 7.16 -3.89
CA SER A 41 5.95 7.61 -3.53
C SER A 41 5.83 8.05 -2.08
N LYS A 42 6.81 7.76 -1.23
CA LYS A 42 6.81 8.18 0.17
C LYS A 42 6.64 9.69 0.33
N SER A 43 7.17 10.48 -0.59
CA SER A 43 7.05 11.94 -0.54
C SER A 43 5.60 12.42 -0.75
N SER A 44 4.76 11.55 -1.32
CA SER A 44 3.33 11.80 -1.49
C SER A 44 2.50 10.98 -0.51
N GLY A 45 3.09 10.60 0.63
CA GLY A 45 2.40 9.79 1.63
C GLY A 45 2.11 8.36 1.18
N GLY A 46 2.84 7.87 0.18
CA GLY A 46 2.66 6.55 -0.40
C GLY A 46 1.68 6.50 -1.55
N ASP A 47 1.07 7.62 -1.94
CA ASP A 47 0.06 7.66 -3.00
C ASP A 47 0.68 7.30 -4.35
N LEU A 48 0.09 6.30 -5.01
CA LEU A 48 0.50 5.84 -6.33
C LEU A 48 -0.39 6.39 -7.45
N GLY A 49 -1.46 7.10 -7.09
CA GLY A 49 -2.43 7.60 -8.05
C GLY A 49 -3.33 6.50 -8.58
N TRP A 50 -4.05 6.80 -9.64
CA TRP A 50 -4.96 5.86 -10.29
C TRP A 50 -4.20 4.93 -11.23
N PHE A 51 -4.59 3.67 -11.26
CA PHE A 51 -4.00 2.70 -12.18
C PHE A 51 -5.05 1.67 -12.63
N GLY A 52 -4.88 1.15 -13.83
CA GLY A 52 -5.74 0.11 -14.38
C GLY A 52 -5.09 -1.27 -14.30
N PRO A 53 -5.79 -2.29 -14.82
CA PRO A 53 -5.25 -3.66 -14.86
C PRO A 53 -3.94 -3.73 -15.62
N GLY A 54 -2.99 -4.51 -15.09
CA GLY A 54 -1.71 -4.75 -15.74
C GLY A 54 -0.62 -3.70 -15.49
N LYS A 55 -0.94 -2.62 -14.76
CA LYS A 55 0.05 -1.56 -14.47
C LYS A 55 0.92 -1.89 -13.27
N MET A 56 0.41 -2.65 -12.32
CA MET A 56 1.15 -3.05 -11.12
C MET A 56 1.45 -4.54 -11.19
N VAL A 57 2.44 -4.99 -10.40
CA VAL A 57 2.73 -6.42 -10.32
C VAL A 57 1.51 -7.17 -9.78
N ALA A 58 1.33 -8.41 -10.24
CA ALA A 58 0.12 -9.18 -9.97
C ALA A 58 -0.24 -9.32 -8.48
N PRO A 59 0.68 -9.60 -7.56
CA PRO A 59 0.33 -9.70 -6.14
C PRO A 59 -0.23 -8.39 -5.58
N PHE A 60 0.31 -7.25 -6.03
CA PHE A 60 -0.15 -5.93 -5.61
C PHE A 60 -1.57 -5.66 -6.12
N GLU A 61 -1.77 -5.86 -7.41
CA GLU A 61 -3.10 -5.63 -8.02
C GLU A 61 -4.16 -6.51 -7.38
N SER A 62 -3.85 -7.80 -7.17
CA SER A 62 -4.80 -8.73 -6.53
C SER A 62 -5.19 -8.26 -5.13
N ALA A 63 -4.23 -7.74 -4.38
CA ALA A 63 -4.49 -7.23 -3.03
C ALA A 63 -5.42 -6.01 -3.08
N VAL A 64 -5.16 -5.06 -3.98
CA VAL A 64 -5.98 -3.85 -4.09
C VAL A 64 -7.41 -4.19 -4.50
N LYS A 65 -7.58 -5.15 -5.41
CA LYS A 65 -8.90 -5.59 -5.85
C LYS A 65 -9.80 -6.08 -4.72
N ARG A 66 -9.20 -6.64 -3.67
CA ARG A 66 -9.95 -7.19 -2.53
C ARG A 66 -10.31 -6.14 -1.49
N LEU A 67 -9.76 -4.93 -1.60
CA LEU A 67 -9.94 -3.88 -0.61
C LEU A 67 -11.03 -2.92 -1.03
N SER A 68 -11.82 -2.48 -0.06
CA SER A 68 -12.74 -1.36 -0.25
C SER A 68 -11.99 -0.05 -0.04
N PRO A 69 -12.41 1.05 -0.68
CA PRO A 69 -11.79 2.34 -0.44
C PRO A 69 -11.74 2.68 1.05
N GLY A 70 -10.58 3.08 1.52
CA GLY A 70 -10.32 3.37 2.93
C GLY A 70 -9.77 2.19 3.73
N SER A 71 -9.75 0.98 3.16
CA SER A 71 -9.28 -0.21 3.87
C SER A 71 -7.81 -0.48 3.63
N VAL A 72 -7.16 -1.06 4.65
CA VAL A 72 -5.76 -1.51 4.58
C VAL A 72 -5.76 -3.04 4.70
N GLY A 73 -5.06 -3.71 3.79
CA GLY A 73 -5.00 -5.17 3.78
C GLY A 73 -3.80 -5.73 4.56
N ASP A 74 -3.65 -7.04 4.49
CA ASP A 74 -2.49 -7.73 5.07
C ASP A 74 -1.22 -7.40 4.27
N VAL A 75 -0.06 -7.66 4.87
CA VAL A 75 1.23 -7.48 4.21
C VAL A 75 1.30 -8.33 2.94
N VAL A 76 1.75 -7.71 1.86
CA VAL A 76 1.89 -8.36 0.55
C VAL A 76 3.36 -8.39 0.17
N GLN A 77 3.86 -9.57 -0.17
CA GLN A 77 5.22 -9.73 -0.68
C GLN A 77 5.21 -9.63 -2.20
N THR A 78 6.15 -8.86 -2.76
CA THR A 78 6.42 -8.80 -4.20
C THR A 78 7.92 -8.92 -4.41
N GLN A 79 8.35 -8.86 -5.68
CA GLN A 79 9.77 -8.86 -6.01
C GLN A 79 10.52 -7.64 -5.45
N PHE A 80 9.79 -6.58 -5.07
CA PHE A 80 10.39 -5.36 -4.53
C PHE A 80 10.56 -5.39 -3.02
N GLY A 81 9.86 -6.27 -2.32
CA GLY A 81 9.87 -6.37 -0.86
C GLY A 81 8.49 -6.59 -0.30
N TYR A 82 8.22 -5.99 0.86
CA TYR A 82 6.95 -6.15 1.57
C TYR A 82 6.18 -4.84 1.56
N HIS A 83 4.90 -4.92 1.21
CA HIS A 83 4.03 -3.74 1.07
C HIS A 83 2.93 -3.76 2.11
N VAL A 84 2.67 -2.59 2.70
CA VAL A 84 1.42 -2.33 3.41
C VAL A 84 0.61 -1.46 2.45
N ILE A 85 -0.58 -1.91 2.06
CA ILE A 85 -1.36 -1.31 0.98
C ILE A 85 -2.69 -0.79 1.51
N LYS A 86 -3.03 0.45 1.14
CA LYS A 86 -4.33 1.05 1.43
C LYS A 86 -5.00 1.36 0.11
N CYS A 87 -6.23 0.88 -0.07
CA CYS A 87 -7.05 1.27 -1.20
C CYS A 87 -7.66 2.65 -0.90
N THR A 88 -7.46 3.61 -1.78
CA THR A 88 -7.98 4.97 -1.58
C THR A 88 -9.07 5.36 -2.57
N GLY A 89 -9.28 4.56 -3.62
CA GLY A 89 -10.34 4.83 -4.58
C GLY A 89 -10.57 3.67 -5.52
N ARG A 90 -11.74 3.68 -6.17
CA ARG A 90 -12.15 2.66 -7.12
C ARG A 90 -13.10 3.27 -8.14
N LYS A 91 -12.88 2.93 -9.42
CA LYS A 91 -13.76 3.29 -10.52
C LYS A 91 -14.07 2.04 -11.33
N ASP A 92 -15.31 1.85 -11.66
CA ASP A 92 -15.71 0.77 -12.55
C ASP A 92 -15.93 1.24 -13.98
#